data_9bbe0b57fe414ad6d11deb630c171f64
#
_entry.id   9bbe0b57fe414ad6d11deb630c171f64
#
_cell.length_a   1.000
_cell.length_b   1.000
_cell.length_c   1.000
_cell.angle_alpha   90.00
_cell.angle_beta   90.00
_cell.angle_gamma   90.00
#
_symmetry.space_group_name_H-M   'P 1'
#
loop_
_entity.id
_entity.type
_entity.pdbx_description
1 polymer ?
#
loop_
_entity_poly.entity_id
_entity_poly.type
_entity_poly.pdbx_seq_one_letter_code
_entity_poly.pdbx_strand_id
1 'polypeptide(L)'
;MLNKTVWLGLMFWTVASLANTNDDIATYLSQSKRQTSAIPSSTMDSLKIKSSQTQSEHKTLIDTLMQSTKEGMQGKQKPQGAEGAILFVSFSMPDSLLFALADEAAQFHIPVVINGLVKGDFKKTIETFKRLNDEAQKQHLNFKGVSIDPVWFSQFQITSVPALVVTEPLKACPQGQSCTNQPFDVVYGNASIKKGLELIAQKGDAAPQLARTILENGHV
;
A
#
# COMPACT_ATOMS: atom_id res chain seq x y z
N MET A 1 -49.21 39.56 52.19
CA MET A 1 -48.03 38.73 52.14
C MET A 1 -47.49 38.82 50.69
N LEU A 2 -46.33 39.46 50.55
CA LEU A 2 -45.74 39.85 49.26
C LEU A 2 -45.00 38.69 48.62
N ASN A 3 -45.29 38.34 47.37
CA ASN A 3 -44.44 37.47 46.59
C ASN A 3 -43.77 38.28 45.48
N LYS A 4 -42.46 38.46 45.60
CA LYS A 4 -41.59 39.09 44.61
C LYS A 4 -41.17 38.05 43.57
N THR A 5 -41.63 38.17 42.37
CA THR A 5 -41.16 37.43 41.17
C THR A 5 -39.92 38.15 40.64
N VAL A 6 -38.77 37.46 40.71
CA VAL A 6 -37.51 37.93 40.12
C VAL A 6 -37.43 37.38 38.69
N TRP A 7 -37.42 38.28 37.72
CA TRP A 7 -37.15 37.99 36.32
C TRP A 7 -35.62 37.94 36.11
N LEU A 8 -35.06 36.77 35.80
CA LEU A 8 -33.69 36.62 35.34
C LEU A 8 -33.67 36.65 33.82
N GLY A 9 -33.20 37.76 33.26
CA GLY A 9 -32.95 37.90 31.83
C GLY A 9 -31.65 37.18 31.47
N LEU A 10 -31.77 36.10 30.65
CA LEU A 10 -30.66 35.44 30.01
C LEU A 10 -30.20 36.26 28.80
N MET A 11 -29.09 36.99 28.93
CA MET A 11 -28.39 37.58 27.79
C MET A 11 -27.61 36.48 27.07
N PHE A 12 -28.08 36.08 25.91
CA PHE A 12 -27.29 35.29 24.96
C PHE A 12 -26.25 36.22 24.31
N TRP A 13 -25.01 36.10 24.73
CA TRP A 13 -23.87 36.61 23.96
C TRP A 13 -23.54 35.60 22.85
N THR A 14 -23.92 35.93 21.62
CA THR A 14 -23.41 35.27 20.42
C THR A 14 -22.00 35.81 20.17
N VAL A 15 -20.98 35.02 20.52
CA VAL A 15 -19.61 35.28 20.09
C VAL A 15 -19.50 34.74 18.66
N ALA A 16 -19.59 35.65 17.70
CA ALA A 16 -19.21 35.33 16.31
C ALA A 16 -17.66 35.34 16.27
N SER A 17 -17.05 34.18 16.43
CA SER A 17 -15.63 34.01 16.14
C SER A 17 -15.45 33.92 14.62
N LEU A 18 -15.18 35.05 13.99
CA LEU A 18 -14.63 35.11 12.64
C LEU A 18 -13.19 34.58 12.74
N ALA A 19 -12.99 33.32 12.47
CA ALA A 19 -11.66 32.75 12.32
C ALA A 19 -11.01 33.37 11.07
N ASN A 20 -10.07 34.27 11.28
CA ASN A 20 -9.29 34.92 10.22
C ASN A 20 -8.13 33.97 9.84
N THR A 21 -8.43 32.95 9.04
CA THR A 21 -7.51 31.88 8.65
C THR A 21 -6.21 32.38 8.01
N ASN A 22 -6.21 33.59 7.44
CA ASN A 22 -5.00 34.15 6.81
C ASN A 22 -4.00 34.69 7.84
N ASP A 23 -4.47 35.26 8.94
CA ASP A 23 -3.59 35.77 10.01
C ASP A 23 -2.95 34.63 10.80
N ASP A 24 -3.68 33.52 11.00
CA ASP A 24 -3.16 32.32 11.66
C ASP A 24 -2.05 31.66 10.83
N ILE A 25 -2.19 31.59 9.50
CA ILE A 25 -1.17 31.07 8.59
C ILE A 25 0.07 31.98 8.57
N ALA A 26 -0.11 33.28 8.51
CA ALA A 26 1.00 34.23 8.56
C ALA A 26 1.78 34.15 9.87
N THR A 27 1.09 33.98 10.98
CA THR A 27 1.68 33.84 12.33
C THR A 27 2.44 32.50 12.42
N TYR A 28 1.87 31.41 11.91
CA TYR A 28 2.54 30.08 11.87
C TYR A 28 3.81 30.09 11.01
N LEU A 29 3.77 30.73 9.85
CA LEU A 29 4.92 30.86 8.96
C LEU A 29 6.03 31.74 9.57
N SER A 30 5.66 32.80 10.27
CA SER A 30 6.64 33.65 10.96
C SER A 30 7.29 32.96 12.15
N GLN A 31 6.55 32.14 12.89
CA GLN A 31 7.04 31.34 14.01
C GLN A 31 7.93 30.18 13.54
N SER A 32 7.58 29.53 12.44
CA SER A 32 8.39 28.52 11.78
C SER A 32 9.73 29.06 11.27
N LYS A 33 9.74 30.27 10.70
CA LYS A 33 10.98 30.94 10.28
C LYS A 33 11.91 31.30 11.46
N ARG A 34 11.37 31.64 12.61
CA ARG A 34 12.18 31.92 13.82
C ARG A 34 12.82 30.66 14.41
N GLN A 35 12.16 29.49 14.32
CA GLN A 35 12.71 28.23 14.79
C GLN A 35 13.84 27.72 13.89
N THR A 36 13.77 27.93 12.57
CA THR A 36 14.83 27.54 11.64
C THR A 36 16.12 28.36 11.76
N SER A 37 16.05 29.59 12.28
CA SER A 37 17.25 30.42 12.48
C SER A 37 18.07 30.08 13.75
N ALA A 38 17.56 29.19 14.61
CA ALA A 38 18.20 28.81 15.87
C ALA A 38 18.94 27.47 15.83
N ILE A 39 18.94 26.76 14.68
CA ILE A 39 19.64 25.47 14.53
C ILE A 39 21.09 25.74 14.13
N PRO A 40 22.10 25.29 14.91
CA PRO A 40 23.51 25.43 14.54
C PRO A 40 23.78 24.78 13.19
N SER A 41 24.62 25.42 12.37
CA SER A 41 24.96 24.92 11.00
C SER A 41 25.54 23.49 11.03
N SER A 42 26.31 23.14 12.04
CA SER A 42 26.83 21.78 12.25
C SER A 42 25.75 20.72 12.43
N THR A 43 24.60 21.08 13.03
CA THR A 43 23.46 20.15 13.20
C THR A 43 22.70 20.00 11.86
N MET A 44 22.61 21.07 11.08
CA MET A 44 22.02 21.03 9.74
C MET A 44 22.85 20.17 8.78
N ASP A 45 24.17 20.25 8.84
CA ASP A 45 25.05 19.43 8.00
C ASP A 45 24.97 17.95 8.39
N SER A 46 24.93 17.64 9.67
CA SER A 46 24.73 16.27 10.17
C SER A 46 23.38 15.69 9.77
N LEU A 47 22.32 16.49 9.78
CA LEU A 47 20.98 16.10 9.34
C LEU A 47 20.92 15.91 7.83
N LYS A 48 21.61 16.74 7.04
CA LYS A 48 21.73 16.58 5.59
C LYS A 48 22.47 15.31 5.21
N ILE A 49 23.60 15.03 5.86
CA ILE A 49 24.39 13.80 5.61
C ILE A 49 23.55 12.56 5.96
N LYS A 50 22.90 12.54 7.12
CA LYS A 50 22.05 11.42 7.55
C LYS A 50 20.82 11.25 6.65
N SER A 51 20.22 12.35 6.20
CA SER A 51 19.11 12.35 5.25
C SER A 51 19.53 11.83 3.87
N SER A 52 20.68 12.26 3.34
CA SER A 52 21.19 11.79 2.05
C SER A 52 21.58 10.31 2.07
N GLN A 53 22.14 9.83 3.18
CA GLN A 53 22.54 8.43 3.35
C GLN A 53 21.31 7.51 3.43
N THR A 54 20.31 7.88 4.23
CA THR A 54 19.03 7.14 4.30
C THR A 54 18.28 7.20 2.96
N GLN A 55 18.37 8.32 2.24
CA GLN A 55 17.73 8.48 0.95
C GLN A 55 18.39 7.63 -0.15
N SER A 56 19.72 7.45 -0.10
CA SER A 56 20.43 6.59 -1.05
C SER A 56 20.19 5.10 -0.79
N GLU A 57 20.11 4.68 0.47
CA GLU A 57 19.89 3.29 0.87
C GLU A 57 18.49 2.77 0.50
N HIS A 58 17.49 3.66 0.50
CA HIS A 58 16.09 3.30 0.23
C HIS A 58 15.53 3.95 -1.05
N LYS A 59 16.37 4.59 -1.85
CA LYS A 59 15.94 5.33 -3.05
C LYS A 59 15.10 4.46 -3.99
N THR A 60 15.55 3.26 -4.29
CA THR A 60 14.84 2.34 -5.20
C THR A 60 13.45 1.97 -4.65
N LEU A 61 13.35 1.72 -3.34
CA LEU A 61 12.08 1.41 -2.70
C LEU A 61 11.14 2.61 -2.72
N ILE A 62 11.66 3.80 -2.38
CA ILE A 62 10.89 5.04 -2.39
C ILE A 62 10.42 5.38 -3.81
N ASP A 63 11.31 5.28 -4.80
CA ASP A 63 10.99 5.55 -6.19
C ASP A 63 9.92 4.58 -6.72
N THR A 64 10.02 3.29 -6.40
CA THR A 64 9.03 2.27 -6.78
C THR A 64 7.67 2.55 -6.13
N LEU A 65 7.65 2.87 -4.83
CA LEU A 65 6.42 3.20 -4.11
C LEU A 65 5.81 4.53 -4.60
N MET A 66 6.63 5.52 -4.88
CA MET A 66 6.17 6.81 -5.42
C MET A 66 5.58 6.65 -6.82
N GLN A 67 6.22 5.84 -7.65
CA GLN A 67 5.75 5.60 -9.02
C GLN A 67 4.41 4.84 -9.01
N SER A 68 4.31 3.74 -8.29
CA SER A 68 3.07 2.97 -8.19
C SER A 68 1.93 3.76 -7.56
N THR A 69 2.21 4.56 -6.53
CA THR A 69 1.21 5.43 -5.90
C THR A 69 0.77 6.56 -6.83
N LYS A 70 1.71 7.20 -7.53
CA LYS A 70 1.40 8.28 -8.48
C LYS A 70 0.55 7.78 -9.66
N GLU A 71 0.85 6.61 -10.16
CA GLU A 71 0.10 5.97 -11.23
C GLU A 71 -1.31 5.58 -10.76
N GLY A 72 -1.45 5.01 -9.55
CA GLY A 72 -2.74 4.69 -8.94
C GLY A 72 -3.61 5.93 -8.64
N MET A 73 -3.00 7.05 -8.20
CA MET A 73 -3.72 8.29 -7.91
C MET A 73 -4.17 9.04 -9.19
N GLN A 74 -3.48 8.88 -10.30
CA GLN A 74 -3.83 9.58 -11.55
C GLN A 74 -5.01 8.96 -12.30
N GLY A 75 -5.59 7.87 -11.81
CA GLY A 75 -6.72 7.19 -12.45
C GLY A 75 -6.47 6.77 -13.90
N LYS A 76 -5.20 6.80 -14.33
CA LYS A 76 -4.78 6.54 -15.71
C LYS A 76 -4.17 5.15 -15.91
N GLN A 77 -4.13 4.33 -14.85
CA GLN A 77 -3.76 2.94 -15.06
C GLN A 77 -4.87 2.29 -15.89
N LYS A 78 -4.59 2.16 -17.18
CA LYS A 78 -5.34 1.19 -17.99
C LYS A 78 -5.16 -0.16 -17.29
N PRO A 79 -6.23 -0.93 -17.11
CA PRO A 79 -6.09 -2.29 -16.64
C PRO A 79 -5.07 -2.98 -17.54
N GLN A 80 -3.91 -3.29 -16.98
CA GLN A 80 -2.92 -4.09 -17.68
C GLN A 80 -3.38 -5.54 -17.61
N GLY A 81 -3.30 -6.25 -18.71
CA GLY A 81 -3.50 -7.69 -18.68
C GLY A 81 -2.51 -8.29 -17.68
N ALA A 82 -3.00 -8.92 -16.64
CA ALA A 82 -2.18 -9.68 -15.73
C ALA A 82 -1.86 -11.04 -16.39
N GLU A 83 -0.69 -11.59 -16.11
CA GLU A 83 -0.36 -12.93 -16.54
C GLU A 83 0.43 -13.65 -15.45
N GLY A 84 0.28 -14.95 -15.40
CA GLY A 84 0.95 -15.76 -14.40
C GLY A 84 0.20 -15.84 -13.08
N ALA A 85 0.95 -16.00 -12.01
CA ALA A 85 0.42 -16.03 -10.65
C ALA A 85 0.67 -14.71 -9.93
N ILE A 86 -0.27 -14.34 -9.08
CA ILE A 86 -0.21 -13.10 -8.26
C ILE A 86 -0.68 -13.44 -6.85
N LEU A 87 0.11 -13.04 -5.85
CA LEU A 87 -0.26 -13.20 -4.46
C LEU A 87 -0.78 -11.89 -3.88
N PHE A 88 -2.01 -11.90 -3.41
CA PHE A 88 -2.67 -10.76 -2.77
C PHE A 88 -2.56 -10.87 -1.26
N VAL A 89 -2.05 -9.82 -0.62
CA VAL A 89 -1.83 -9.74 0.82
C VAL A 89 -2.24 -8.38 1.39
N SER A 90 -2.15 -8.20 2.71
CA SER A 90 -2.46 -6.94 3.38
C SER A 90 -1.51 -6.68 4.55
N PHE A 91 -1.23 -5.41 4.82
CA PHE A 91 -0.52 -4.98 6.03
C PHE A 91 -1.27 -5.29 7.35
N SER A 92 -2.55 -5.67 7.28
CA SER A 92 -3.31 -6.12 8.47
C SER A 92 -3.05 -7.58 8.85
N MET A 93 -2.34 -8.32 8.01
CA MET A 93 -1.94 -9.70 8.32
C MET A 93 -0.82 -9.71 9.35
N PRO A 94 -0.67 -10.79 10.15
CA PRO A 94 0.49 -10.98 11.01
C PRO A 94 1.79 -10.95 10.19
N ASP A 95 2.81 -10.24 10.70
CA ASP A 95 4.10 -10.11 10.00
C ASP A 95 4.72 -11.47 9.64
N SER A 96 4.65 -12.45 10.57
CA SER A 96 5.17 -13.80 10.35
C SER A 96 4.52 -14.52 9.16
N LEU A 97 3.20 -14.34 8.98
CA LEU A 97 2.48 -14.91 7.85
C LEU A 97 2.83 -14.17 6.55
N LEU A 98 2.92 -12.84 6.61
CA LEU A 98 3.29 -12.02 5.47
C LEU A 98 4.70 -12.38 4.97
N PHE A 99 5.66 -12.56 5.89
CA PHE A 99 7.02 -12.98 5.54
C PHE A 99 7.06 -14.39 4.95
N ALA A 100 6.38 -15.36 5.56
CA ALA A 100 6.36 -16.73 5.06
C ALA A 100 5.79 -16.80 3.64
N LEU A 101 4.71 -16.09 3.37
CA LEU A 101 4.08 -16.03 2.05
C LEU A 101 4.94 -15.28 1.03
N ALA A 102 5.57 -14.16 1.42
CA ALA A 102 6.45 -13.41 0.51
C ALA A 102 7.74 -14.19 0.18
N ASP A 103 8.31 -14.91 1.14
CA ASP A 103 9.49 -15.75 0.92
C ASP A 103 9.16 -16.93 0.01
N GLU A 104 8.03 -17.60 0.22
CA GLU A 104 7.57 -18.68 -0.66
C GLU A 104 7.22 -18.15 -2.06
N ALA A 105 6.56 -16.97 -2.17
CA ALA A 105 6.27 -16.32 -3.45
C ALA A 105 7.54 -16.04 -4.25
N ALA A 106 8.59 -15.59 -3.56
CA ALA A 106 9.88 -15.32 -4.19
C ALA A 106 10.54 -16.58 -4.78
N GLN A 107 10.32 -17.77 -4.19
CA GLN A 107 10.83 -19.03 -4.72
C GLN A 107 10.19 -19.41 -6.06
N PHE A 108 8.93 -19.02 -6.25
CA PHE A 108 8.20 -19.20 -7.51
C PHE A 108 8.25 -17.95 -8.40
N HIS A 109 8.98 -16.91 -8.04
CA HIS A 109 9.02 -15.62 -8.73
C HIS A 109 7.65 -14.92 -8.85
N ILE A 110 6.72 -15.22 -7.94
CA ILE A 110 5.37 -14.68 -7.92
C ILE A 110 5.37 -13.28 -7.30
N PRO A 111 4.84 -12.24 -7.98
CA PRO A 111 4.69 -10.92 -7.42
C PRO A 111 3.69 -10.92 -6.26
N VAL A 112 4.00 -10.12 -5.22
CA VAL A 112 3.16 -9.94 -4.05
C VAL A 112 2.53 -8.54 -4.10
N VAL A 113 1.22 -8.46 -3.96
CA VAL A 113 0.45 -7.23 -4.17
C VAL A 113 -0.36 -6.87 -2.93
N ILE A 114 -0.35 -5.59 -2.57
CA ILE A 114 -1.07 -5.01 -1.44
C ILE A 114 -2.10 -3.99 -1.93
N ASN A 115 -3.28 -3.97 -1.31
CA ASN A 115 -4.44 -3.14 -1.73
C ASN A 115 -4.31 -1.65 -1.39
N GLY A 116 -3.18 -1.10 -1.17
CA GLY A 116 -3.11 0.34 -0.96
C GLY A 116 -2.44 0.77 0.34
N LEU A 117 -2.71 2.00 0.75
CA LEU A 117 -1.97 2.65 1.81
C LEU A 117 -2.42 2.22 3.22
N VAL A 118 -1.50 2.12 4.16
CA VAL A 118 -1.78 1.91 5.58
C VAL A 118 -2.64 3.08 6.10
N LYS A 119 -3.92 2.81 6.39
CA LYS A 119 -4.90 3.82 6.86
C LYS A 119 -4.99 5.05 5.95
N GLY A 120 -4.74 4.90 4.65
CA GLY A 120 -4.75 6.03 3.70
C GLY A 120 -3.55 6.99 3.84
N ASP A 121 -2.54 6.66 4.64
CA ASP A 121 -1.41 7.51 4.97
C ASP A 121 -0.13 7.01 4.29
N PHE A 122 0.39 7.78 3.35
CA PHE A 122 1.58 7.44 2.58
C PHE A 122 2.82 7.32 3.46
N LYS A 123 3.01 8.24 4.42
CA LYS A 123 4.17 8.21 5.31
C LYS A 123 4.18 6.95 6.17
N LYS A 124 3.04 6.60 6.77
CA LYS A 124 2.88 5.35 7.53
C LYS A 124 3.13 4.12 6.68
N THR A 125 2.76 4.17 5.42
CA THR A 125 3.00 3.08 4.48
C THR A 125 4.50 2.86 4.24
N ILE A 126 5.25 3.94 3.99
CA ILE A 126 6.71 3.88 3.84
C ILE A 126 7.38 3.36 5.13
N GLU A 127 6.97 3.88 6.28
CA GLU A 127 7.48 3.43 7.58
C GLU A 127 7.20 1.94 7.82
N THR A 128 6.02 1.47 7.44
CA THR A 128 5.63 0.06 7.55
C THR A 128 6.46 -0.82 6.62
N PHE A 129 6.63 -0.44 5.36
CA PHE A 129 7.48 -1.16 4.42
C PHE A 129 8.93 -1.24 4.91
N LYS A 130 9.48 -0.12 5.38
CA LYS A 130 10.83 -0.10 5.93
C LYS A 130 10.97 -1.07 7.10
N ARG A 131 10.06 -1.00 8.07
CA ARG A 131 10.05 -1.90 9.23
C ARG A 131 10.01 -3.36 8.82
N LEU A 132 9.10 -3.72 7.91
CA LEU A 132 8.95 -5.08 7.41
C LEU A 132 10.21 -5.54 6.66
N ASN A 133 10.78 -4.71 5.81
CA ASN A 133 12.00 -5.05 5.09
C ASN A 133 13.19 -5.25 6.04
N ASP A 134 13.37 -4.35 7.01
CA ASP A 134 14.44 -4.45 8.01
C ASP A 134 14.29 -5.73 8.87
N GLU A 135 13.05 -6.10 9.22
CA GLU A 135 12.77 -7.30 9.99
C GLU A 135 12.97 -8.58 9.16
N ALA A 136 12.52 -8.60 7.92
CA ALA A 136 12.76 -9.71 7.01
C ALA A 136 14.26 -9.95 6.77
N GLN A 137 15.04 -8.88 6.62
CA GLN A 137 16.50 -9.00 6.48
C GLN A 137 17.17 -9.62 7.71
N LYS A 138 16.75 -9.25 8.94
CA LYS A 138 17.27 -9.86 10.17
C LYS A 138 16.98 -11.37 10.24
N GLN A 139 15.86 -11.80 9.70
CA GLN A 139 15.44 -13.19 9.66
C GLN A 139 15.94 -13.94 8.42
N HIS A 140 16.72 -13.30 7.55
CA HIS A 140 17.20 -13.84 6.28
C HIS A 140 16.06 -14.29 5.34
N LEU A 141 14.91 -13.63 5.40
CA LEU A 141 13.75 -13.89 4.56
C LEU A 141 13.71 -12.95 3.35
N ASN A 142 13.14 -13.43 2.24
CA ASN A 142 12.98 -12.62 1.04
C ASN A 142 11.66 -11.86 1.09
N PHE A 143 11.73 -10.54 1.23
CA PHE A 143 10.57 -9.62 1.20
C PHE A 143 10.63 -8.70 -0.03
N LYS A 144 11.28 -9.15 -1.11
CA LYS A 144 11.36 -8.41 -2.37
C LYS A 144 10.13 -8.71 -3.25
N GLY A 145 9.87 -7.83 -4.20
CA GLY A 145 8.75 -8.00 -5.15
C GLY A 145 7.37 -7.66 -4.59
N VAL A 146 7.31 -7.04 -3.41
CA VAL A 146 6.06 -6.56 -2.83
C VAL A 146 5.74 -5.17 -3.40
N SER A 147 4.56 -5.00 -3.97
CA SER A 147 4.09 -3.76 -4.57
C SER A 147 2.71 -3.36 -4.05
N ILE A 148 2.34 -2.08 -4.25
CA ILE A 148 0.99 -1.59 -3.97
C ILE A 148 0.28 -1.46 -5.31
N ASP A 149 -0.74 -2.27 -5.54
CA ASP A 149 -1.57 -2.20 -6.75
C ASP A 149 -3.06 -2.44 -6.45
N PRO A 150 -3.82 -1.39 -6.16
CA PRO A 150 -5.25 -1.51 -5.90
C PRO A 150 -6.05 -1.88 -7.17
N VAL A 151 -5.49 -1.68 -8.36
CA VAL A 151 -6.18 -1.97 -9.62
C VAL A 151 -6.40 -3.47 -9.77
N TRP A 152 -5.39 -4.28 -9.49
CA TRP A 152 -5.51 -5.73 -9.57
C TRP A 152 -6.48 -6.30 -8.52
N PHE A 153 -6.55 -5.71 -7.31
CA PHE A 153 -7.58 -6.10 -6.35
C PHE A 153 -9.01 -5.89 -6.90
N SER A 154 -9.22 -4.77 -7.59
CA SER A 154 -10.51 -4.47 -8.21
C SER A 154 -10.76 -5.36 -9.44
N GLN A 155 -9.74 -5.60 -10.27
CA GLN A 155 -9.83 -6.42 -11.49
C GLN A 155 -10.21 -7.87 -11.18
N PHE A 156 -9.58 -8.48 -10.19
CA PHE A 156 -9.85 -9.85 -9.74
C PHE A 156 -10.89 -9.94 -8.63
N GLN A 157 -11.52 -8.82 -8.26
CA GLN A 157 -12.56 -8.74 -7.22
C GLN A 157 -12.10 -9.36 -5.89
N ILE A 158 -10.85 -9.14 -5.51
CA ILE A 158 -10.27 -9.71 -4.28
C ILE A 158 -10.81 -8.96 -3.07
N THR A 159 -11.63 -9.64 -2.27
CA THR A 159 -12.27 -9.08 -1.07
C THR A 159 -11.66 -9.58 0.23
N SER A 160 -10.90 -10.67 0.19
CA SER A 160 -10.22 -11.25 1.35
C SER A 160 -8.82 -11.72 1.00
N VAL A 161 -7.92 -11.69 1.97
CA VAL A 161 -6.51 -12.06 1.82
C VAL A 161 -6.06 -12.98 2.96
N PRO A 162 -5.06 -13.84 2.73
CA PRO A 162 -4.32 -13.99 1.49
C PRO A 162 -5.13 -14.66 0.38
N ALA A 163 -4.83 -14.30 -0.87
CA ALA A 163 -5.43 -14.91 -2.06
C ALA A 163 -4.36 -15.11 -3.13
N LEU A 164 -4.28 -16.31 -3.69
CA LEU A 164 -3.44 -16.63 -4.83
C LEU A 164 -4.32 -16.68 -6.08
N VAL A 165 -4.04 -15.81 -7.04
CA VAL A 165 -4.68 -15.77 -8.36
C VAL A 165 -3.73 -16.35 -9.39
N VAL A 166 -4.24 -17.18 -10.32
CA VAL A 166 -3.53 -17.59 -11.52
C VAL A 166 -4.39 -17.27 -12.74
N THR A 167 -3.80 -16.60 -13.72
CA THR A 167 -4.48 -16.12 -14.91
C THR A 167 -3.57 -16.19 -16.12
N GLU A 168 -4.12 -16.63 -17.26
CA GLU A 168 -3.40 -16.62 -18.52
C GLU A 168 -3.38 -15.22 -19.16
N PRO A 169 -2.35 -14.91 -19.97
CA PRO A 169 -2.29 -13.65 -20.67
C PRO A 169 -3.51 -13.47 -21.58
N LEU A 170 -4.09 -12.29 -21.55
CA LEU A 170 -5.13 -11.93 -22.51
C LEU A 170 -4.53 -11.85 -23.92
N LYS A 171 -5.02 -12.68 -24.83
CA LYS A 171 -4.56 -12.74 -26.23
C LYS A 171 -4.70 -11.43 -26.99
N ALA A 172 -5.60 -10.56 -26.62
CA ALA A 172 -5.68 -9.15 -27.02
C ALA A 172 -6.65 -8.39 -26.11
N CYS A 173 -6.21 -7.29 -25.51
CA CYS A 173 -7.16 -6.26 -25.05
C CYS A 173 -7.43 -5.38 -26.25
N PRO A 174 -8.68 -5.22 -26.73
CA PRO A 174 -9.01 -4.25 -27.73
C PRO A 174 -8.54 -2.85 -27.30
N GLN A 175 -7.87 -2.13 -28.17
CA GLN A 175 -7.39 -0.79 -27.84
C GLN A 175 -8.56 0.08 -27.36
N GLY A 176 -8.46 0.59 -26.12
CA GLY A 176 -9.46 1.44 -25.50
C GLY A 176 -10.50 0.75 -24.63
N GLN A 177 -10.50 -0.58 -24.49
CA GLN A 177 -11.35 -1.31 -23.56
C GLN A 177 -10.59 -1.73 -22.30
N SER A 178 -11.29 -1.74 -21.17
CA SER A 178 -10.80 -2.25 -19.89
C SER A 178 -10.79 -3.79 -19.96
N CYS A 179 -9.64 -4.42 -19.64
CA CYS A 179 -9.54 -5.88 -19.56
C CYS A 179 -10.19 -6.45 -18.29
N THR A 180 -11.40 -5.99 -17.98
CA THR A 180 -12.10 -6.33 -16.74
C THR A 180 -12.63 -7.76 -16.67
N ASN A 181 -12.63 -8.50 -17.76
CA ASN A 181 -13.17 -9.86 -17.83
C ASN A 181 -12.10 -10.90 -18.14
N GLN A 182 -10.91 -10.76 -17.60
CA GLN A 182 -9.87 -11.77 -17.72
C GLN A 182 -10.23 -12.99 -16.87
N PRO A 183 -10.33 -14.22 -17.45
CA PRO A 183 -10.57 -15.43 -16.67
C PRO A 183 -9.39 -15.70 -15.72
N PHE A 184 -9.70 -16.14 -14.52
CA PHE A 184 -8.71 -16.47 -13.50
C PHE A 184 -9.22 -17.54 -12.55
N ASP A 185 -8.29 -18.29 -11.98
CA ASP A 185 -8.53 -19.16 -10.84
C ASP A 185 -8.03 -18.48 -9.57
N VAL A 186 -8.72 -18.67 -8.45
CA VAL A 186 -8.34 -18.08 -7.16
C VAL A 186 -8.43 -19.10 -6.04
N VAL A 187 -7.41 -19.08 -5.17
CA VAL A 187 -7.40 -19.81 -3.89
C VAL A 187 -7.28 -18.82 -2.75
N TYR A 188 -8.26 -18.84 -1.86
CA TYR A 188 -8.28 -18.01 -0.67
C TYR A 188 -7.79 -18.78 0.56
N GLY A 189 -7.19 -18.05 1.49
CA GLY A 189 -6.84 -18.55 2.81
C GLY A 189 -5.36 -18.83 3.00
N ASN A 190 -5.02 -19.19 4.23
CA ASN A 190 -3.63 -19.42 4.66
C ASN A 190 -3.15 -20.82 4.25
N ALA A 191 -3.00 -21.03 2.94
CA ALA A 191 -2.35 -22.21 2.39
C ALA A 191 -0.97 -21.82 1.83
N SER A 192 -0.04 -22.77 1.76
CA SER A 192 1.22 -22.55 1.05
C SER A 192 0.96 -22.27 -0.44
N ILE A 193 1.79 -21.47 -1.05
CA ILE A 193 1.68 -21.14 -2.49
C ILE A 193 1.73 -22.41 -3.34
N LYS A 194 2.65 -23.31 -2.99
CA LYS A 194 2.73 -24.61 -3.65
C LYS A 194 1.39 -25.34 -3.60
N LYS A 195 0.74 -25.40 -2.43
CA LYS A 195 -0.55 -26.07 -2.27
C LYS A 195 -1.67 -25.37 -3.03
N GLY A 196 -1.66 -24.05 -3.06
CA GLY A 196 -2.58 -23.25 -3.89
C GLY A 196 -2.43 -23.56 -5.39
N LEU A 197 -1.20 -23.56 -5.89
CA LEU A 197 -0.90 -23.92 -7.27
C LEU A 197 -1.29 -25.37 -7.61
N GLU A 198 -1.02 -26.33 -6.72
CA GLU A 198 -1.46 -27.73 -6.90
C GLU A 198 -2.99 -27.84 -7.01
N LEU A 199 -3.71 -27.09 -6.18
CA LEU A 199 -5.17 -27.07 -6.20
C LEU A 199 -5.70 -26.50 -7.52
N ILE A 200 -5.13 -25.37 -7.99
CA ILE A 200 -5.49 -24.77 -9.27
C ILE A 200 -5.13 -25.73 -10.43
N ALA A 201 -3.95 -26.36 -10.41
CA ALA A 201 -3.53 -27.32 -11.41
C ALA A 201 -4.45 -28.53 -11.54
N GLN A 202 -5.13 -28.92 -10.45
CA GLN A 202 -6.04 -30.06 -10.40
C GLN A 202 -7.49 -29.70 -10.70
N LYS A 203 -7.96 -28.52 -10.24
CA LYS A 203 -9.37 -28.15 -10.21
C LYS A 203 -9.68 -26.78 -10.81
N GLY A 204 -8.67 -26.07 -11.30
CA GLY A 204 -8.85 -24.77 -11.94
C GLY A 204 -9.53 -24.89 -13.29
N ASP A 205 -10.29 -23.89 -13.65
CA ASP A 205 -11.00 -23.81 -14.94
C ASP A 205 -10.31 -22.85 -15.92
N ALA A 206 -9.66 -21.80 -15.41
CA ALA A 206 -9.10 -20.73 -16.23
C ALA A 206 -7.63 -20.95 -16.60
N ALA A 207 -6.78 -21.38 -15.66
CA ALA A 207 -5.34 -21.45 -15.85
C ALA A 207 -4.66 -22.68 -15.22
N PRO A 208 -5.24 -23.91 -15.31
CA PRO A 208 -4.67 -25.08 -14.65
C PRO A 208 -3.33 -25.51 -15.24
N GLN A 209 -3.11 -25.31 -16.55
CA GLN A 209 -1.84 -25.64 -17.19
C GLN A 209 -0.73 -24.69 -16.78
N LEU A 210 -1.04 -23.39 -16.69
CA LEU A 210 -0.09 -22.39 -16.22
C LEU A 210 0.34 -22.65 -14.76
N ALA A 211 -0.61 -23.03 -13.90
CA ALA A 211 -0.29 -23.42 -12.52
C ALA A 211 0.68 -24.62 -12.47
N ARG A 212 0.56 -25.61 -13.35
CA ARG A 212 1.52 -26.73 -13.49
C ARG A 212 2.88 -26.26 -13.93
N THR A 213 2.93 -25.39 -14.94
CA THR A 213 4.18 -24.82 -15.45
C THR A 213 4.92 -24.05 -14.35
N ILE A 214 4.20 -23.25 -13.56
CA ILE A 214 4.77 -22.50 -12.43
C ILE A 214 5.32 -23.46 -11.35
N LEU A 215 4.61 -24.55 -11.07
CA LEU A 215 5.08 -25.56 -10.11
C LEU A 215 6.38 -26.24 -10.55
N GLU A 216 6.55 -26.47 -11.85
CA GLU A 216 7.70 -27.18 -12.42
C GLU A 216 8.90 -26.27 -12.62
N ASN A 217 8.69 -25.05 -13.09
CA ASN A 217 9.75 -24.17 -13.59
C ASN A 217 9.87 -22.82 -12.84
N GLY A 218 8.99 -22.55 -11.91
CA GLY A 218 8.77 -21.21 -11.37
C GLY A 218 7.89 -20.36 -12.30
N HIS A 219 7.70 -19.09 -11.89
CA HIS A 219 6.90 -18.14 -12.68
C HIS A 219 7.64 -17.77 -13.98
N VAL A 220 6.93 -17.76 -15.08
CA VAL A 220 7.46 -17.50 -16.44
C VAL A 220 7.58 -15.98 -16.66
#